data_9c9a56cdd588f9dbfe03984c2892dda9
#
_entry.id   9c9a56cdd588f9dbfe03984c2892dda9
#
_cell.length_a   1.000
_cell.length_b   1.000
_cell.length_c   1.000
_cell.angle_alpha   90.00
_cell.angle_beta   90.00
_cell.angle_gamma   90.00
#
_symmetry.space_group_name_H-M   'P 1'
#
loop_
_entity.id
_entity.type
_entity.pdbx_description
1 polymer ?
#
loop_
_entity_poly.entity_id
_entity_poly.type
_entity_poly.pdbx_seq_one_letter_code
_entity_poly.pdbx_strand_id
1 'polypeptide(L)'
;EAAAATTEMPSADTAAGSDAADAPSVRQAAQNSAVGDGKALHEAIRKRNATPAKLFLKRIANIFIPLIPAFIACGIITGLLNVALKTFPALAATPYAALLGLMGNAVFFGMNILVGVNAAKEFGGSPMLGGTLAVILSHPGLAAISLDGFSFVPGRGGIIAVLLVTALAAWLEKKLHRHVPEMLDLFLTPLLVLLIAGLAALFILQPLGGVLSEWVGQAATAAIDKGGALTGFVLGAAWLPMVMLGVHQALTPIHAELLSRYGVTILLPVLAMAGAGQVGAALCVYCRTRSAFLRKTVATALPVGVLGIGEPLIYGVTLPLGRPFLGACIGGAFGGAVQAAFMVGAAAMGISGLPLAAVTDKVAIYLIGLLTAYAAGFLATWLLGFQDPEEPSN
;
A
#
# COMPACT_ATOMS: atom_id res chain seq x y z
N GLU A 1 24.14 -45.87 -33.10
CA GLU A 1 24.74 -44.66 -33.70
C GLU A 1 23.97 -43.45 -33.31
N ALA A 2 24.45 -42.69 -32.34
CA ALA A 2 24.36 -41.24 -32.26
C ALA A 2 25.02 -40.78 -30.96
N ALA A 3 25.98 -39.92 -31.13
CA ALA A 3 26.98 -39.50 -30.18
C ALA A 3 26.45 -38.75 -28.93
N ALA A 4 27.04 -39.07 -27.78
CA ALA A 4 26.99 -38.29 -26.56
C ALA A 4 27.85 -37.03 -26.72
N ALA A 5 27.24 -35.86 -26.50
CA ALA A 5 27.97 -34.61 -26.29
C ALA A 5 27.90 -34.26 -24.78
N THR A 6 29.00 -34.53 -24.08
CA THR A 6 29.30 -34.05 -22.76
C THR A 6 29.63 -32.57 -22.84
N THR A 7 28.84 -31.73 -22.16
CA THR A 7 29.16 -30.30 -21.94
C THR A 7 29.63 -30.15 -20.50
N GLU A 8 30.91 -29.86 -20.36
CA GLU A 8 31.63 -29.58 -19.09
C GLU A 8 31.06 -28.29 -18.44
N MET A 9 30.81 -28.37 -17.13
CA MET A 9 30.57 -27.21 -16.27
C MET A 9 31.92 -26.53 -15.96
N PRO A 10 32.03 -25.20 -16.07
CA PRO A 10 33.19 -24.50 -15.53
C PRO A 10 33.09 -24.34 -14.01
N SER A 11 34.19 -24.61 -13.35
CA SER A 11 34.46 -24.49 -11.93
C SER A 11 34.22 -23.09 -11.39
N ALA A 12 33.61 -23.03 -10.22
CA ALA A 12 33.58 -21.84 -9.37
C ALA A 12 34.99 -21.65 -8.76
N ASP A 13 35.68 -20.58 -9.13
CA ASP A 13 36.62 -19.89 -8.25
C ASP A 13 36.91 -18.47 -8.77
N THR A 14 37.08 -17.55 -7.77
CA THR A 14 37.62 -16.19 -7.90
C THR A 14 36.76 -15.12 -8.57
N ALA A 15 35.98 -14.40 -7.77
CA ALA A 15 35.86 -12.93 -7.87
C ALA A 15 35.18 -12.34 -6.62
N ALA A 16 35.86 -12.40 -5.49
CA ALA A 16 35.62 -11.46 -4.38
C ALA A 16 36.58 -10.28 -4.57
N GLY A 17 36.06 -9.12 -4.91
CA GLY A 17 36.81 -7.88 -4.90
C GLY A 17 36.59 -7.00 -6.13
N SER A 18 35.80 -5.95 -6.00
CA SER A 18 35.80 -4.70 -6.78
C SER A 18 34.49 -4.18 -7.33
N ASP A 19 33.36 -4.34 -6.66
CA ASP A 19 32.11 -3.67 -7.08
C ASP A 19 31.58 -2.62 -6.09
N ALA A 20 32.45 -2.01 -5.27
CA ALA A 20 32.06 -0.94 -4.35
C ALA A 20 32.36 0.48 -4.87
N ALA A 21 32.83 0.64 -6.12
CA ALA A 21 33.43 1.91 -6.58
C ALA A 21 32.67 2.67 -7.66
N ASP A 22 31.55 2.22 -8.22
CA ASP A 22 30.90 2.96 -9.33
C ASP A 22 29.36 2.97 -9.28
N ALA A 23 28.78 3.30 -8.12
CA ALA A 23 27.39 3.76 -8.12
C ALA A 23 27.40 5.29 -8.34
N PRO A 24 26.87 5.82 -9.46
CA PRO A 24 26.82 7.24 -9.67
C PRO A 24 26.10 7.92 -8.52
N SER A 25 26.63 9.05 -8.05
CA SER A 25 25.99 9.81 -6.98
C SER A 25 24.56 10.17 -7.39
N VAL A 26 23.65 10.27 -6.40
CA VAL A 26 22.24 10.63 -6.67
C VAL A 26 22.14 11.93 -7.50
N ARG A 27 23.11 12.85 -7.36
CA ARG A 27 23.24 14.04 -8.19
C ARG A 27 23.63 13.73 -9.64
N GLN A 28 24.54 12.80 -9.88
CA GLN A 28 24.92 12.39 -11.23
C GLN A 28 23.83 11.60 -11.93
N ALA A 29 23.11 10.72 -11.20
CA ALA A 29 21.94 10.02 -11.74
C ALA A 29 20.79 10.98 -12.09
N ALA A 30 20.61 12.04 -11.29
CA ALA A 30 19.62 13.09 -11.58
C ALA A 30 20.01 13.98 -12.78
N GLN A 31 21.30 14.20 -13.01
CA GLN A 31 21.80 14.98 -14.15
C GLN A 31 21.81 14.19 -15.46
N ASN A 32 21.96 12.88 -15.39
CA ASN A 32 22.01 11.98 -16.55
C ASN A 32 20.67 11.36 -16.94
N SER A 33 19.62 11.52 -16.12
CA SER A 33 18.28 11.01 -16.46
C SER A 33 17.57 12.03 -17.36
N ALA A 34 17.28 11.65 -18.60
CA ALA A 34 16.31 12.36 -19.41
C ALA A 34 14.99 12.51 -18.62
N VAL A 35 14.38 13.69 -18.67
CA VAL A 35 13.04 13.92 -18.07
C VAL A 35 12.09 12.88 -18.62
N GLY A 36 11.52 12.04 -17.74
CA GLY A 36 10.68 10.89 -18.12
C GLY A 36 11.21 9.54 -17.62
N ASP A 37 12.51 9.42 -17.33
CA ASP A 37 13.12 8.18 -16.81
C ASP A 37 13.54 8.30 -15.34
N GLY A 38 12.59 8.64 -14.49
CA GLY A 38 12.81 8.70 -13.03
C GLY A 38 12.98 7.33 -12.37
N LYS A 39 12.84 6.21 -13.11
CA LYS A 39 13.01 4.85 -12.56
C LYS A 39 14.45 4.61 -12.08
N ALA A 40 15.44 5.02 -12.88
CA ALA A 40 16.86 4.88 -12.51
C ALA A 40 17.20 5.69 -11.25
N LEU A 41 16.68 6.91 -11.11
CA LEU A 41 16.82 7.74 -9.93
C LEU A 41 16.14 7.10 -8.71
N HIS A 42 14.94 6.55 -8.89
CA HIS A 42 14.23 5.82 -7.83
C HIS A 42 15.01 4.59 -7.35
N GLU A 43 15.58 3.81 -8.26
CA GLU A 43 16.39 2.63 -7.92
C GLU A 43 17.68 3.02 -7.19
N ALA A 44 18.35 4.10 -7.60
CA ALA A 44 19.55 4.61 -6.92
C ALA A 44 19.25 5.06 -5.49
N ILE A 45 18.16 5.82 -5.28
CA ILE A 45 17.68 6.24 -3.95
C ILE A 45 17.33 5.02 -3.10
N ARG A 46 16.67 4.02 -3.69
CA ARG A 46 16.24 2.80 -3.02
C ARG A 46 17.42 1.93 -2.55
N LYS A 47 18.47 1.76 -3.37
CA LYS A 47 19.67 1.00 -3.02
C LYS A 47 20.46 1.65 -1.87
N ARG A 48 20.59 2.98 -1.87
CA ARG A 48 21.39 3.73 -0.88
C ARG A 48 20.80 3.71 0.53
N ASN A 49 19.51 3.46 0.70
CA ASN A 49 18.79 3.62 1.97
C ASN A 49 18.30 2.29 2.58
N ALA A 50 19.01 1.17 2.42
CA ALA A 50 18.64 -0.12 2.97
C ALA A 50 18.98 -0.21 4.46
N THR A 51 18.07 0.21 5.35
CA THR A 51 18.16 -0.01 6.79
C THR A 51 17.36 -1.26 7.20
N PRO A 52 17.67 -1.94 8.34
CA PRO A 52 16.89 -3.09 8.81
C PRO A 52 15.41 -2.80 8.98
N ALA A 53 15.06 -1.62 9.51
CA ALA A 53 13.67 -1.16 9.63
C ALA A 53 12.98 -1.05 8.28
N LYS A 54 13.67 -0.51 7.26
CA LYS A 54 13.15 -0.39 5.90
C LYS A 54 12.95 -1.76 5.25
N LEU A 55 13.85 -2.71 5.48
CA LEU A 55 13.70 -4.09 5.01
C LEU A 55 12.49 -4.77 5.64
N PHE A 56 12.25 -4.56 6.93
CA PHE A 56 11.05 -5.05 7.62
C PHE A 56 9.77 -4.45 7.02
N LEU A 57 9.71 -3.12 6.87
CA LEU A 57 8.57 -2.44 6.24
C LEU A 57 8.32 -2.92 4.81
N LYS A 58 9.41 -3.20 4.06
CA LYS A 58 9.29 -3.77 2.71
C LYS A 58 8.69 -5.18 2.73
N ARG A 59 9.05 -6.03 3.68
CA ARG A 59 8.44 -7.36 3.83
C ARG A 59 6.93 -7.24 4.10
N ILE A 60 6.55 -6.35 5.01
CA ILE A 60 5.12 -6.09 5.25
C ILE A 60 4.43 -5.62 3.96
N ALA A 61 5.03 -4.67 3.23
CA ALA A 61 4.49 -4.20 1.95
C ALA A 61 4.31 -5.33 0.92
N ASN A 62 5.29 -6.23 0.79
CA ASN A 62 5.25 -7.37 -0.14
C ASN A 62 4.05 -8.31 0.09
N ILE A 63 3.54 -8.39 1.33
CA ILE A 63 2.35 -9.17 1.67
C ILE A 63 1.09 -8.58 1.02
N PHE A 64 1.01 -7.23 0.93
CA PHE A 64 -0.19 -6.52 0.46
C PHE A 64 -0.14 -6.16 -1.03
N ILE A 65 1.05 -5.98 -1.62
CA ILE A 65 1.20 -5.64 -3.04
C ILE A 65 0.40 -6.57 -3.98
N PRO A 66 0.41 -7.91 -3.81
CA PRO A 66 -0.37 -8.80 -4.66
C PRO A 66 -1.89 -8.61 -4.56
N LEU A 67 -2.38 -7.98 -3.47
CA LEU A 67 -3.81 -7.71 -3.25
C LEU A 67 -4.29 -6.41 -3.91
N ILE A 68 -3.38 -5.51 -4.31
CA ILE A 68 -3.72 -4.19 -4.86
C ILE A 68 -4.69 -4.28 -6.04
N PRO A 69 -4.51 -5.16 -7.07
CA PRO A 69 -5.46 -5.26 -8.17
C PRO A 69 -6.88 -5.61 -7.72
N ALA A 70 -7.00 -6.49 -6.71
CA ALA A 70 -8.30 -6.87 -6.14
C ALA A 70 -8.92 -5.71 -5.34
N PHE A 71 -8.13 -4.94 -4.57
CA PHE A 71 -8.61 -3.73 -3.90
C PHE A 71 -9.13 -2.70 -4.89
N ILE A 72 -8.40 -2.47 -5.99
CA ILE A 72 -8.83 -1.53 -7.04
C ILE A 72 -10.15 -1.99 -7.67
N ALA A 73 -10.26 -3.25 -8.07
CA ALA A 73 -11.46 -3.79 -8.69
C ALA A 73 -12.68 -3.70 -7.76
N CYS A 74 -12.55 -4.17 -6.52
CA CYS A 74 -13.61 -4.10 -5.52
C CYS A 74 -13.96 -2.64 -5.17
N GLY A 75 -12.95 -1.77 -5.05
CA GLY A 75 -13.15 -0.34 -4.80
C GLY A 75 -13.92 0.36 -5.91
N ILE A 76 -13.63 0.06 -7.18
CA ILE A 76 -14.37 0.60 -8.34
C ILE A 76 -15.81 0.11 -8.34
N ILE A 77 -16.06 -1.20 -8.11
CA ILE A 77 -17.41 -1.75 -8.03
C ILE A 77 -18.20 -1.05 -6.91
N THR A 78 -17.62 -0.92 -5.72
CA THR A 78 -18.23 -0.22 -4.58
C THR A 78 -18.50 1.24 -4.90
N GLY A 79 -17.56 1.93 -5.54
CA GLY A 79 -17.71 3.32 -5.95
C GLY A 79 -18.84 3.53 -6.94
N LEU A 80 -18.89 2.72 -8.00
CA LEU A 80 -19.96 2.79 -9.00
C LEU A 80 -21.32 2.47 -8.39
N LEU A 81 -21.39 1.45 -7.53
CA LEU A 81 -22.63 1.12 -6.82
C LEU A 81 -23.09 2.26 -5.92
N ASN A 82 -22.21 2.89 -5.17
CA ASN A 82 -22.55 4.03 -4.31
C ASN A 82 -23.08 5.23 -5.12
N VAL A 83 -22.48 5.53 -6.27
CA VAL A 83 -22.98 6.57 -7.18
C VAL A 83 -24.37 6.19 -7.70
N ALA A 84 -24.56 4.95 -8.14
CA ALA A 84 -25.84 4.46 -8.64
C ALA A 84 -26.94 4.52 -7.57
N LEU A 85 -26.66 4.12 -6.33
CA LEU A 85 -27.59 4.16 -5.20
C LEU A 85 -27.97 5.59 -4.80
N LYS A 86 -27.04 6.53 -4.88
CA LYS A 86 -27.32 7.96 -4.64
C LYS A 86 -28.20 8.58 -5.73
N THR A 87 -28.01 8.15 -6.99
CA THR A 87 -28.76 8.67 -8.14
C THR A 87 -30.12 7.99 -8.27
N PHE A 88 -30.20 6.70 -7.99
CA PHE A 88 -31.40 5.87 -8.12
C PHE A 88 -31.63 5.08 -6.82
N PRO A 89 -32.21 5.71 -5.76
CA PRO A 89 -32.39 5.06 -4.45
C PRO A 89 -33.19 3.76 -4.50
N ALA A 90 -34.13 3.64 -5.44
CA ALA A 90 -34.95 2.42 -5.63
C ALA A 90 -34.08 1.18 -5.97
N LEU A 91 -32.88 1.37 -6.51
CA LEU A 91 -31.95 0.29 -6.81
C LEU A 91 -31.51 -0.48 -5.54
N ALA A 92 -31.49 0.18 -4.38
CA ALA A 92 -31.11 -0.43 -3.11
C ALA A 92 -31.97 -1.65 -2.71
N ALA A 93 -33.23 -1.67 -3.14
CA ALA A 93 -34.16 -2.78 -2.87
C ALA A 93 -33.99 -3.96 -3.85
N THR A 94 -33.12 -3.85 -4.84
CA THR A 94 -32.94 -4.87 -5.88
C THR A 94 -31.89 -5.91 -5.50
N PRO A 95 -32.08 -7.18 -5.91
CA PRO A 95 -31.04 -8.21 -5.72
C PRO A 95 -29.73 -7.89 -6.46
N TYR A 96 -29.76 -7.12 -7.54
CA TYR A 96 -28.58 -6.70 -8.28
C TYR A 96 -27.65 -5.79 -7.45
N ALA A 97 -28.24 -4.86 -6.67
CA ALA A 97 -27.47 -4.01 -5.77
C ALA A 97 -26.80 -4.85 -4.67
N ALA A 98 -27.50 -5.84 -4.13
CA ALA A 98 -26.94 -6.77 -3.15
C ALA A 98 -25.79 -7.59 -3.74
N LEU A 99 -25.94 -8.13 -4.95
CA LEU A 99 -24.88 -8.87 -5.64
C LEU A 99 -23.63 -8.01 -5.91
N LEU A 100 -23.81 -6.79 -6.43
CA LEU A 100 -22.71 -5.85 -6.65
C LEU A 100 -22.05 -5.45 -5.33
N GLY A 101 -22.83 -5.30 -4.25
CA GLY A 101 -22.32 -5.05 -2.90
C GLY A 101 -21.42 -6.20 -2.40
N LEU A 102 -21.84 -7.44 -2.59
CA LEU A 102 -21.02 -8.62 -2.27
C LEU A 102 -19.73 -8.65 -3.09
N MET A 103 -19.80 -8.39 -4.40
CA MET A 103 -18.60 -8.36 -5.26
C MET A 103 -17.65 -7.22 -4.86
N GLY A 104 -18.18 -6.03 -4.56
CA GLY A 104 -17.39 -4.87 -4.12
C GLY A 104 -16.74 -5.07 -2.75
N ASN A 105 -17.33 -5.90 -1.88
CA ASN A 105 -16.80 -6.21 -0.55
C ASN A 105 -15.94 -7.50 -0.50
N ALA A 106 -15.84 -8.27 -1.56
CA ALA A 106 -15.27 -9.61 -1.55
C ALA A 106 -13.82 -9.66 -1.04
N VAL A 107 -12.95 -8.74 -1.49
CA VAL A 107 -11.55 -8.70 -1.05
C VAL A 107 -11.43 -8.35 0.44
N PHE A 108 -12.30 -7.48 0.96
CA PHE A 108 -12.30 -7.08 2.37
C PHE A 108 -12.81 -8.21 3.27
N PHE A 109 -13.84 -8.92 2.82
CA PHE A 109 -14.36 -10.09 3.51
C PHE A 109 -13.32 -11.22 3.59
N GLY A 110 -12.63 -11.50 2.48
CA GLY A 110 -11.58 -12.54 2.41
C GLY A 110 -10.19 -12.08 2.87
N MET A 111 -10.04 -10.84 3.35
CA MET A 111 -8.73 -10.20 3.54
C MET A 111 -7.80 -10.98 4.47
N ASN A 112 -8.29 -11.48 5.60
CA ASN A 112 -7.49 -12.26 6.54
C ASN A 112 -6.87 -13.50 5.87
N ILE A 113 -7.63 -14.18 5.03
CA ILE A 113 -7.19 -15.40 4.32
C ILE A 113 -6.13 -15.03 3.29
N LEU A 114 -6.40 -14.01 2.47
CA LEU A 114 -5.49 -13.54 1.43
C LEU A 114 -4.16 -13.05 2.03
N VAL A 115 -4.23 -12.29 3.12
CA VAL A 115 -3.05 -11.85 3.87
C VAL A 115 -2.32 -13.03 4.48
N GLY A 116 -3.00 -14.01 5.06
CA GLY A 116 -2.40 -15.22 5.63
C GLY A 116 -1.59 -16.02 4.60
N VAL A 117 -2.15 -16.21 3.39
CA VAL A 117 -1.46 -16.88 2.26
C VAL A 117 -0.19 -16.11 1.85
N ASN A 118 -0.30 -14.79 1.65
CA ASN A 118 0.83 -13.99 1.21
C ASN A 118 1.89 -13.81 2.30
N ALA A 119 1.47 -13.66 3.57
CA ALA A 119 2.38 -13.53 4.70
C ALA A 119 3.19 -14.80 4.90
N ALA A 120 2.56 -15.98 4.84
CA ALA A 120 3.28 -17.24 4.92
C ALA A 120 4.33 -17.36 3.81
N LYS A 121 3.98 -17.00 2.57
CA LYS A 121 4.91 -16.97 1.44
C LYS A 121 6.08 -16.01 1.70
N GLU A 122 5.82 -14.79 2.17
CA GLU A 122 6.87 -13.78 2.44
C GLU A 122 7.78 -14.20 3.61
N PHE A 123 7.23 -14.86 4.62
CA PHE A 123 8.00 -15.39 5.75
C PHE A 123 8.69 -16.73 5.43
N GLY A 124 8.45 -17.29 4.23
CA GLY A 124 9.08 -18.53 3.73
C GLY A 124 8.52 -19.78 4.38
N GLY A 125 7.24 -19.79 4.71
CA GLY A 125 6.44 -20.96 5.09
C GLY A 125 5.45 -21.35 4.00
N SER A 126 4.62 -22.37 4.27
CA SER A 126 3.58 -22.84 3.35
C SER A 126 2.41 -21.85 3.25
N PRO A 127 2.11 -21.32 2.04
CA PRO A 127 0.98 -20.41 1.84
C PRO A 127 -0.37 -21.01 2.26
N MET A 128 -0.56 -22.30 2.04
CA MET A 128 -1.81 -22.99 2.40
C MET A 128 -1.98 -23.10 3.91
N LEU A 129 -0.91 -23.39 4.66
CA LEU A 129 -0.97 -23.38 6.13
C LEU A 129 -1.27 -21.99 6.68
N GLY A 130 -0.65 -20.94 6.12
CA GLY A 130 -0.94 -19.57 6.51
C GLY A 130 -2.40 -19.16 6.24
N GLY A 131 -2.93 -19.53 5.09
CA GLY A 131 -4.34 -19.33 4.76
C GLY A 131 -5.27 -20.11 5.69
N THR A 132 -4.96 -21.37 5.97
CA THR A 132 -5.74 -22.23 6.88
C THR A 132 -5.78 -21.67 8.30
N LEU A 133 -4.65 -21.20 8.82
CA LEU A 133 -4.59 -20.54 10.14
C LEU A 133 -5.43 -19.26 10.18
N ALA A 134 -5.42 -18.46 9.10
CA ALA A 134 -6.27 -17.28 9.00
C ALA A 134 -7.77 -17.63 8.96
N VAL A 135 -8.14 -18.75 8.30
CA VAL A 135 -9.51 -19.28 8.34
C VAL A 135 -9.89 -19.69 9.77
N ILE A 136 -9.01 -20.39 10.49
CA ILE A 136 -9.25 -20.77 11.89
C ILE A 136 -9.54 -19.52 12.74
N LEU A 137 -8.71 -18.48 12.64
CA LEU A 137 -8.91 -17.23 13.40
C LEU A 137 -10.22 -16.50 13.06
N SER A 138 -10.72 -16.65 11.85
CA SER A 138 -11.92 -15.95 11.36
C SER A 138 -13.17 -16.82 11.33
N HIS A 139 -13.06 -18.10 11.76
CA HIS A 139 -14.14 -19.06 11.62
C HIS A 139 -15.34 -18.71 12.52
N PRO A 140 -16.57 -18.55 11.95
CA PRO A 140 -17.76 -18.16 12.72
C PRO A 140 -18.08 -19.11 13.89
N GLY A 141 -17.75 -20.39 13.75
CA GLY A 141 -17.95 -21.40 14.80
C GLY A 141 -17.20 -21.12 16.11
N LEU A 142 -16.17 -20.27 16.08
CA LEU A 142 -15.46 -19.86 17.31
C LEU A 142 -16.40 -19.16 18.31
N ALA A 143 -17.41 -18.42 17.82
CA ALA A 143 -18.36 -17.73 18.68
C ALA A 143 -19.23 -18.67 19.54
N ALA A 144 -19.37 -19.93 19.12
CA ALA A 144 -20.12 -20.94 19.86
C ALA A 144 -19.29 -21.70 20.91
N ILE A 145 -17.97 -21.45 20.97
CA ILE A 145 -17.06 -22.16 21.86
C ILE A 145 -16.71 -21.26 23.05
N SER A 146 -16.97 -21.75 24.27
CA SER A 146 -16.46 -21.12 25.50
C SER A 146 -15.75 -22.18 26.35
N LEU A 147 -14.56 -21.85 26.84
CA LEU A 147 -13.73 -22.71 27.67
C LEU A 147 -13.42 -21.95 28.97
N ASP A 148 -13.89 -22.48 30.11
CA ASP A 148 -13.60 -21.96 31.45
C ASP A 148 -13.74 -20.44 31.60
N GLY A 149 -14.79 -19.86 31.00
CA GLY A 149 -15.04 -18.41 31.00
C GLY A 149 -14.28 -17.61 29.94
N PHE A 150 -13.46 -18.27 29.10
CA PHE A 150 -12.81 -17.66 27.95
C PHE A 150 -13.69 -17.81 26.70
N SER A 151 -14.14 -16.68 26.13
CA SER A 151 -14.94 -16.65 24.91
C SER A 151 -14.07 -16.28 23.69
N PHE A 152 -14.18 -17.04 22.64
CA PHE A 152 -13.50 -16.77 21.38
C PHE A 152 -14.33 -15.80 20.53
N VAL A 153 -13.68 -14.81 19.97
CA VAL A 153 -14.31 -13.84 19.07
C VAL A 153 -13.75 -14.02 17.66
N PRO A 154 -14.55 -14.48 16.68
CA PRO A 154 -14.09 -14.64 15.30
C PRO A 154 -13.47 -13.35 14.75
N GLY A 155 -12.30 -13.45 14.13
CA GLY A 155 -11.61 -12.32 13.53
C GLY A 155 -10.97 -11.32 14.50
N ARG A 156 -11.01 -11.55 15.82
CA ARG A 156 -10.37 -10.68 16.80
C ARG A 156 -8.88 -10.52 16.50
N GLY A 157 -8.40 -9.28 16.52
CA GLY A 157 -7.02 -8.95 16.18
C GLY A 157 -6.75 -8.82 14.69
N GLY A 158 -7.75 -9.08 13.83
CA GLY A 158 -7.73 -8.78 12.41
C GLY A 158 -6.46 -9.23 11.70
N ILE A 159 -5.95 -8.38 10.85
CA ILE A 159 -4.73 -8.61 10.07
C ILE A 159 -3.50 -8.80 10.96
N ILE A 160 -3.42 -8.09 12.10
CA ILE A 160 -2.25 -8.16 12.99
C ILE A 160 -2.12 -9.57 13.58
N ALA A 161 -3.23 -10.16 14.03
CA ALA A 161 -3.23 -11.54 14.52
C ALA A 161 -2.82 -12.53 13.42
N VAL A 162 -3.30 -12.34 12.19
CA VAL A 162 -2.93 -13.16 11.04
C VAL A 162 -1.43 -13.05 10.74
N LEU A 163 -0.84 -11.86 10.74
CA LEU A 163 0.60 -11.68 10.54
C LEU A 163 1.43 -12.37 11.63
N LEU A 164 1.01 -12.26 12.89
CA LEU A 164 1.70 -12.91 14.01
C LEU A 164 1.64 -14.44 13.91
N VAL A 165 0.45 -15.01 13.63
CA VAL A 165 0.31 -16.46 13.54
C VAL A 165 1.06 -17.03 12.33
N THR A 166 1.04 -16.36 11.19
CA THR A 166 1.76 -16.82 10.00
C THR A 166 3.27 -16.73 10.17
N ALA A 167 3.77 -15.70 10.88
CA ALA A 167 5.19 -15.63 11.24
C ALA A 167 5.61 -16.78 12.16
N LEU A 168 4.79 -17.08 13.19
CA LEU A 168 5.01 -18.22 14.07
C LEU A 168 4.96 -19.55 13.30
N ALA A 169 3.97 -19.74 12.43
CA ALA A 169 3.81 -20.93 11.63
C ALA A 169 5.00 -21.16 10.69
N ALA A 170 5.44 -20.14 9.97
CA ALA A 170 6.59 -20.23 9.08
C ALA A 170 7.91 -20.53 9.83
N TRP A 171 8.06 -19.98 11.03
CA TRP A 171 9.20 -20.30 11.90
C TRP A 171 9.16 -21.75 12.39
N LEU A 172 7.98 -22.20 12.85
CA LEU A 172 7.76 -23.57 13.36
C LEU A 172 7.94 -24.61 12.25
N GLU A 173 7.38 -24.35 11.06
CA GLU A 173 7.51 -25.21 9.88
C GLU A 173 8.98 -25.43 9.51
N LYS A 174 9.76 -24.35 9.40
CA LYS A 174 11.21 -24.43 9.13
C LYS A 174 11.96 -25.21 10.20
N LYS A 175 11.55 -25.12 11.45
CA LYS A 175 12.19 -25.84 12.55
C LYS A 175 11.82 -27.31 12.50
N LEU A 176 10.55 -27.65 12.23
CA LEU A 176 10.07 -29.04 12.15
C LEU A 176 10.69 -29.80 10.98
N HIS A 177 10.76 -29.23 9.78
CA HIS A 177 11.42 -29.82 8.62
C HIS A 177 12.87 -30.28 8.87
N ARG A 178 13.54 -29.69 9.87
CA ARG A 178 14.91 -30.10 10.24
C ARG A 178 14.98 -31.26 11.23
N HIS A 179 13.86 -31.58 11.87
CA HIS A 179 13.81 -32.59 12.94
C HIS A 179 12.91 -33.78 12.60
N VAL A 180 11.95 -33.60 11.72
CA VAL A 180 11.04 -34.65 11.28
C VAL A 180 11.70 -35.46 10.16
N PRO A 181 11.71 -36.81 10.23
CA PRO A 181 12.20 -37.64 9.15
C PRO A 181 11.44 -37.38 7.84
N GLU A 182 12.12 -37.39 6.69
CA GLU A 182 11.55 -37.12 5.36
C GLU A 182 10.28 -37.92 5.06
N MET A 183 10.25 -39.20 5.47
CA MET A 183 9.12 -40.08 5.26
C MET A 183 7.82 -39.60 5.97
N LEU A 184 7.96 -38.88 7.09
CA LEU A 184 6.82 -38.39 7.90
C LEU A 184 6.57 -36.89 7.67
N ASP A 185 7.49 -36.19 7.07
CA ASP A 185 7.50 -34.73 6.99
C ASP A 185 6.26 -34.18 6.25
N LEU A 186 5.83 -34.84 5.19
CA LEU A 186 4.70 -34.42 4.36
C LEU A 186 3.38 -34.24 5.15
N PHE A 187 3.16 -35.04 6.20
CA PHE A 187 1.92 -34.98 6.98
C PHE A 187 2.15 -34.56 8.44
N LEU A 188 3.26 -34.93 9.06
CA LEU A 188 3.51 -34.62 10.47
C LEU A 188 3.85 -33.16 10.69
N THR A 189 4.64 -32.55 9.82
CA THR A 189 4.99 -31.11 9.91
C THR A 189 3.76 -30.23 9.76
N PRO A 190 2.89 -30.34 8.72
CA PRO A 190 1.68 -29.54 8.63
C PRO A 190 0.73 -29.76 9.81
N LEU A 191 0.56 -31.02 10.28
CA LEU A 191 -0.26 -31.34 11.42
C LEU A 191 0.20 -30.62 12.69
N LEU A 192 1.50 -30.72 13.01
CA LEU A 192 2.07 -30.08 14.19
C LEU A 192 2.03 -28.54 14.09
N VAL A 193 2.28 -27.99 12.90
CA VAL A 193 2.18 -26.53 12.67
C VAL A 193 0.75 -26.07 12.92
N LEU A 194 -0.26 -26.72 12.35
CA LEU A 194 -1.66 -26.33 12.55
C LEU A 194 -2.11 -26.48 14.01
N LEU A 195 -1.72 -27.55 14.70
CA LEU A 195 -2.07 -27.73 16.10
C LEU A 195 -1.39 -26.69 17.00
N ILE A 196 -0.07 -26.57 16.92
CA ILE A 196 0.70 -25.71 17.83
C ILE A 196 0.44 -24.24 17.51
N ALA A 197 0.59 -23.82 16.24
CA ALA A 197 0.35 -22.44 15.85
C ALA A 197 -1.14 -22.08 15.94
N GLY A 198 -2.06 -23.00 15.65
CA GLY A 198 -3.50 -22.78 15.77
C GLY A 198 -3.95 -22.57 17.23
N LEU A 199 -3.47 -23.41 18.17
CA LEU A 199 -3.75 -23.19 19.59
C LEU A 199 -3.11 -21.90 20.09
N ALA A 200 -1.83 -21.65 19.78
CA ALA A 200 -1.17 -20.42 20.12
C ALA A 200 -1.88 -19.18 19.52
N ALA A 201 -2.42 -19.33 18.31
CA ALA A 201 -3.20 -18.30 17.65
C ALA A 201 -4.45 -17.93 18.45
N LEU A 202 -5.23 -18.90 18.85
CA LEU A 202 -6.51 -18.67 19.55
C LEU A 202 -6.33 -18.15 20.97
N PHE A 203 -5.40 -18.70 21.73
CA PHE A 203 -5.24 -18.37 23.15
C PHE A 203 -4.30 -17.20 23.43
N ILE A 204 -3.32 -16.95 22.57
CA ILE A 204 -2.27 -15.96 22.80
C ILE A 204 -2.27 -14.87 21.73
N LEU A 205 -2.11 -15.26 20.44
CA LEU A 205 -1.84 -14.28 19.40
C LEU A 205 -3.07 -13.48 18.98
N GLN A 206 -4.25 -14.07 19.04
CA GLN A 206 -5.51 -13.37 18.74
C GLN A 206 -5.83 -12.31 19.81
N PRO A 207 -5.80 -12.60 21.13
CA PRO A 207 -5.92 -11.57 22.15
C PRO A 207 -4.84 -10.48 22.04
N LEU A 208 -3.58 -10.87 21.85
CA LEU A 208 -2.47 -9.93 21.67
C LEU A 208 -2.66 -9.06 20.43
N GLY A 209 -3.01 -9.67 19.30
CA GLY A 209 -3.35 -8.97 18.06
C GLY A 209 -4.50 -8.00 18.27
N GLY A 210 -5.53 -8.38 19.05
CA GLY A 210 -6.65 -7.52 19.40
C GLY A 210 -6.22 -6.25 20.13
N VAL A 211 -5.35 -6.37 21.12
CA VAL A 211 -4.80 -5.21 21.87
C VAL A 211 -3.95 -4.34 20.95
N LEU A 212 -3.08 -4.94 20.12
CA LEU A 212 -2.26 -4.19 19.17
C LEU A 212 -3.09 -3.47 18.10
N SER A 213 -4.11 -4.14 17.54
CA SER A 213 -5.07 -3.55 16.61
C SER A 213 -5.79 -2.35 17.22
N GLU A 214 -6.19 -2.48 18.48
CA GLU A 214 -6.85 -1.40 19.20
C GLU A 214 -5.93 -0.19 19.39
N TRP A 215 -4.70 -0.40 19.79
CA TRP A 215 -3.72 0.68 19.91
C TRP A 215 -3.43 1.35 18.56
N VAL A 216 -3.26 0.58 17.49
CA VAL A 216 -3.06 1.14 16.15
C VAL A 216 -4.25 1.98 15.71
N GLY A 217 -5.48 1.46 15.88
CA GLY A 217 -6.70 2.18 15.53
C GLY A 217 -6.89 3.46 16.37
N GLN A 218 -6.69 3.36 17.68
CA GLN A 218 -6.78 4.52 18.59
C GLN A 218 -5.68 5.57 18.29
N ALA A 219 -4.45 5.14 18.04
CA ALA A 219 -3.36 6.06 17.71
C ALA A 219 -3.62 6.79 16.38
N ALA A 220 -4.06 6.08 15.35
CA ALA A 220 -4.40 6.66 14.04
C ALA A 220 -5.56 7.67 14.16
N THR A 221 -6.63 7.29 14.88
CA THR A 221 -7.78 8.17 15.10
C THR A 221 -7.41 9.37 15.97
N ALA A 222 -6.71 9.16 17.08
CA ALA A 222 -6.30 10.24 17.97
C ALA A 222 -5.30 11.21 17.31
N ALA A 223 -4.43 10.72 16.44
CA ALA A 223 -3.50 11.57 15.70
C ALA A 223 -4.25 12.57 14.81
N ILE A 224 -5.33 12.13 14.15
CA ILE A 224 -6.14 13.01 13.32
C ILE A 224 -7.13 13.83 14.15
N ASP A 225 -7.78 13.23 15.15
CA ASP A 225 -8.78 13.91 15.99
C ASP A 225 -8.15 15.05 16.82
N LYS A 226 -7.03 14.77 17.50
CA LYS A 226 -6.34 15.77 18.33
C LYS A 226 -5.48 16.75 17.53
N GLY A 227 -4.83 16.27 16.49
CA GLY A 227 -3.96 17.09 15.64
C GLY A 227 -4.68 17.74 14.47
N GLY A 228 -5.88 17.28 14.11
CA GLY A 228 -6.75 17.85 13.09
C GLY A 228 -6.01 18.20 11.81
N ALA A 229 -6.20 19.44 11.36
CA ALA A 229 -5.57 19.96 10.15
C ALA A 229 -4.03 19.86 10.17
N LEU A 230 -3.39 20.03 11.34
CA LEU A 230 -1.93 19.97 11.45
C LEU A 230 -1.40 18.55 11.17
N THR A 231 -2.04 17.52 11.71
CA THR A 231 -1.68 16.13 11.41
C THR A 231 -1.87 15.84 9.93
N GLY A 232 -3.00 16.25 9.34
CA GLY A 232 -3.26 16.09 7.91
C GLY A 232 -2.23 16.82 7.04
N PHE A 233 -1.81 18.01 7.45
CA PHE A 233 -0.77 18.77 6.79
C PHE A 233 0.57 18.02 6.77
N VAL A 234 1.01 17.52 7.92
CA VAL A 234 2.28 16.78 8.04
C VAL A 234 2.23 15.46 7.27
N LEU A 235 1.16 14.69 7.41
CA LEU A 235 1.00 13.41 6.70
C LEU A 235 0.91 13.60 5.18
N GLY A 236 0.14 14.58 4.72
CA GLY A 236 0.03 14.92 3.30
C GLY A 236 1.36 15.38 2.69
N ALA A 237 2.16 16.17 3.42
CA ALA A 237 3.50 16.57 2.99
C ALA A 237 4.47 15.39 2.92
N ALA A 238 4.44 14.51 3.93
CA ALA A 238 5.38 13.40 4.08
C ALA A 238 5.11 12.24 3.11
N TRP A 239 3.89 12.12 2.55
CA TRP A 239 3.49 10.97 1.75
C TRP A 239 4.37 10.73 0.52
N LEU A 240 4.62 11.75 -0.30
CA LEU A 240 5.45 11.60 -1.50
C LEU A 240 6.90 11.22 -1.19
N PRO A 241 7.58 11.82 -0.19
CA PRO A 241 8.85 11.29 0.30
C PRO A 241 8.79 9.82 0.73
N MET A 242 7.71 9.38 1.39
CA MET A 242 7.53 7.98 1.76
C MET A 242 7.32 7.07 0.54
N VAL A 243 6.63 7.55 -0.50
CA VAL A 243 6.49 6.85 -1.78
C VAL A 243 7.86 6.67 -2.43
N MET A 244 8.67 7.72 -2.50
CA MET A 244 10.03 7.65 -3.04
C MET A 244 10.92 6.65 -2.29
N LEU A 245 10.80 6.61 -0.97
CA LEU A 245 11.53 5.67 -0.12
C LEU A 245 10.99 4.24 -0.23
N GLY A 246 9.82 4.05 -0.86
CA GLY A 246 9.15 2.75 -0.98
C GLY A 246 8.58 2.20 0.32
N VAL A 247 8.38 3.06 1.34
CA VAL A 247 7.84 2.66 2.66
C VAL A 247 6.34 2.90 2.80
N HIS A 248 5.72 3.64 1.88
CA HIS A 248 4.31 4.00 1.90
C HIS A 248 3.36 2.78 1.95
N GLN A 249 3.72 1.68 1.28
CA GLN A 249 2.94 0.45 1.27
C GLN A 249 2.84 -0.22 2.66
N ALA A 250 3.76 0.11 3.57
CA ALA A 250 3.69 -0.38 4.95
C ALA A 250 2.52 0.21 5.76
N LEU A 251 1.86 1.25 5.27
CA LEU A 251 0.62 1.78 5.84
C LEU A 251 -0.64 1.01 5.39
N THR A 252 -0.53 0.16 4.35
CA THR A 252 -1.66 -0.64 3.86
C THR A 252 -2.33 -1.50 4.94
N PRO A 253 -1.59 -2.18 5.85
CA PRO A 253 -2.20 -2.89 6.97
C PRO A 253 -3.02 -1.99 7.90
N ILE A 254 -2.58 -0.75 8.10
CA ILE A 254 -3.30 0.22 8.95
C ILE A 254 -4.63 0.60 8.30
N HIS A 255 -4.62 0.89 7.00
CA HIS A 255 -5.88 1.15 6.26
C HIS A 255 -6.83 -0.04 6.32
N ALA A 256 -6.30 -1.25 6.11
CA ALA A 256 -7.07 -2.47 6.12
C ALA A 256 -7.65 -2.76 7.52
N GLU A 257 -6.90 -2.52 8.60
CA GLU A 257 -7.36 -2.66 9.97
C GLU A 257 -8.46 -1.63 10.30
N LEU A 258 -8.29 -0.35 9.91
CA LEU A 258 -9.29 0.68 10.10
C LEU A 258 -10.60 0.32 9.38
N LEU A 259 -10.51 -0.16 8.12
CA LEU A 259 -11.68 -0.62 7.37
C LEU A 259 -12.37 -1.82 8.02
N SER A 260 -11.60 -2.81 8.47
CA SER A 260 -12.12 -4.00 9.13
C SER A 260 -12.85 -3.67 10.45
N ARG A 261 -12.33 -2.70 11.21
CA ARG A 261 -12.80 -2.36 12.55
C ARG A 261 -13.89 -1.30 12.56
N TYR A 262 -13.74 -0.26 11.74
CA TYR A 262 -14.61 0.92 11.73
C TYR A 262 -15.46 1.07 10.46
N GLY A 263 -15.25 0.21 9.47
CA GLY A 263 -15.91 0.29 8.16
C GLY A 263 -15.40 1.43 7.26
N VAL A 264 -14.50 2.27 7.78
CA VAL A 264 -13.90 3.38 7.03
C VAL A 264 -12.43 3.57 7.45
N THR A 265 -11.62 4.07 6.53
CA THR A 265 -10.27 4.55 6.81
C THR A 265 -10.20 6.06 6.66
N ILE A 266 -9.83 6.77 7.73
CA ILE A 266 -9.65 8.22 7.74
C ILE A 266 -8.30 8.66 7.19
N LEU A 267 -7.32 7.77 7.15
CA LEU A 267 -5.98 8.07 6.65
C LEU A 267 -5.94 8.16 5.11
N LEU A 268 -6.71 7.34 4.40
CA LEU A 268 -6.65 7.28 2.95
C LEU A 268 -7.00 8.61 2.27
N PRO A 269 -8.11 9.31 2.62
CA PRO A 269 -8.40 10.61 2.04
C PRO A 269 -7.29 11.64 2.28
N VAL A 270 -6.67 11.65 3.46
CA VAL A 270 -5.54 12.54 3.80
C VAL A 270 -4.35 12.28 2.88
N LEU A 271 -3.93 11.03 2.76
CA LEU A 271 -2.75 10.62 2.00
C LEU A 271 -2.96 10.74 0.48
N ALA A 272 -4.19 10.55 0.01
CA ALA A 272 -4.55 10.73 -1.40
C ALA A 272 -4.33 12.18 -1.90
N MET A 273 -4.37 13.17 -1.00
CA MET A 273 -4.12 14.58 -1.34
C MET A 273 -2.70 14.84 -1.83
N ALA A 274 -1.75 13.98 -1.50
CA ALA A 274 -0.39 14.08 -2.03
C ALA A 274 -0.35 13.83 -3.56
N GLY A 275 -1.13 12.86 -4.05
CA GLY A 275 -1.34 12.65 -5.49
C GLY A 275 -2.02 13.85 -6.15
N ALA A 276 -2.98 14.47 -5.47
CA ALA A 276 -3.61 15.70 -5.94
C ALA A 276 -2.61 16.86 -6.01
N GLY A 277 -1.75 17.04 -4.99
CA GLY A 277 -0.68 18.04 -5.02
C GLY A 277 0.24 17.88 -6.23
N GLN A 278 0.51 16.63 -6.65
CA GLN A 278 1.28 16.36 -7.87
C GLN A 278 0.58 16.80 -9.15
N VAL A 279 -0.73 16.56 -9.25
CA VAL A 279 -1.52 17.05 -10.39
C VAL A 279 -1.42 18.57 -10.49
N GLY A 280 -1.56 19.28 -9.36
CA GLY A 280 -1.38 20.74 -9.31
C GLY A 280 0.02 21.20 -9.74
N ALA A 281 1.05 20.56 -9.20
CA ALA A 281 2.44 20.87 -9.56
C ALA A 281 2.72 20.59 -11.04
N ALA A 282 2.27 19.45 -11.55
CA ALA A 282 2.43 19.09 -12.96
C ALA A 282 1.67 20.04 -13.89
N LEU A 283 0.48 20.48 -13.50
CA LEU A 283 -0.28 21.48 -14.26
C LEU A 283 0.49 22.79 -14.37
N CYS A 284 1.13 23.25 -13.28
CA CYS A 284 2.01 24.43 -13.32
C CYS A 284 3.19 24.21 -14.29
N VAL A 285 3.82 23.03 -14.26
CA VAL A 285 4.90 22.69 -15.21
C VAL A 285 4.38 22.74 -16.64
N TYR A 286 3.21 22.16 -16.92
CA TYR A 286 2.59 22.20 -18.25
C TYR A 286 2.39 23.62 -18.79
N CYS A 287 1.92 24.52 -17.92
CA CYS A 287 1.64 25.92 -18.31
C CYS A 287 2.92 26.74 -18.53
N ARG A 288 4.02 26.43 -17.84
CA ARG A 288 5.24 27.28 -17.84
C ARG A 288 6.40 26.74 -18.65
N THR A 289 6.43 25.43 -18.94
CA THR A 289 7.52 24.82 -19.69
C THR A 289 7.56 25.30 -21.13
N ARG A 290 8.78 25.54 -21.65
CA ARG A 290 9.05 25.79 -23.07
C ARG A 290 9.46 24.54 -23.83
N SER A 291 9.85 23.45 -23.11
CA SER A 291 10.21 22.18 -23.73
C SER A 291 8.96 21.45 -24.25
N ALA A 292 8.95 21.20 -25.56
CA ALA A 292 7.88 20.44 -26.22
C ALA A 292 7.79 19.00 -25.69
N PHE A 293 8.93 18.39 -25.41
CA PHE A 293 9.02 17.06 -24.83
C PHE A 293 8.37 17.01 -23.44
N LEU A 294 8.75 17.93 -22.55
CA LEU A 294 8.19 17.96 -21.19
C LEU A 294 6.69 18.24 -21.21
N ARG A 295 6.22 19.16 -22.06
CA ARG A 295 4.79 19.43 -22.22
C ARG A 295 4.02 18.19 -22.66
N LYS A 296 4.53 17.40 -23.61
CA LYS A 296 3.93 16.16 -24.06
C LYS A 296 3.91 15.11 -22.93
N THR A 297 5.01 14.97 -22.20
CA THR A 297 5.10 14.05 -21.05
C THR A 297 4.05 14.38 -19.99
N VAL A 298 3.91 15.65 -19.62
CA VAL A 298 2.88 16.08 -18.66
C VAL A 298 1.48 15.83 -19.20
N ALA A 299 1.19 16.16 -20.45
CA ALA A 299 -0.13 15.98 -21.05
C ALA A 299 -0.60 14.52 -21.04
N THR A 300 0.33 13.56 -21.21
CA THR A 300 0.00 12.13 -21.14
C THR A 300 -0.12 11.60 -19.71
N ALA A 301 0.64 12.13 -18.77
CA ALA A 301 0.64 11.69 -17.38
C ALA A 301 -0.46 12.33 -16.52
N LEU A 302 -0.91 13.54 -16.87
CA LEU A 302 -1.84 14.33 -16.07
C LEU A 302 -3.22 13.64 -15.89
N PRO A 303 -3.88 13.11 -16.94
CA PRO A 303 -5.16 12.40 -16.78
C PRO A 303 -5.03 11.19 -15.85
N VAL A 304 -3.92 10.46 -15.95
CA VAL A 304 -3.62 9.29 -15.13
C VAL A 304 -3.45 9.70 -13.66
N GLY A 305 -2.77 10.83 -13.41
CA GLY A 305 -2.63 11.42 -12.07
C GLY A 305 -3.97 11.86 -11.46
N VAL A 306 -4.87 12.46 -12.23
CA VAL A 306 -6.23 12.82 -11.79
C VAL A 306 -7.02 11.58 -11.37
N LEU A 307 -6.82 10.46 -12.05
CA LEU A 307 -7.42 9.17 -11.70
C LEU A 307 -6.74 8.49 -10.48
N GLY A 308 -5.72 9.14 -9.89
CA GLY A 308 -5.10 8.70 -8.64
C GLY A 308 -3.86 7.82 -8.82
N ILE A 309 -3.33 7.67 -10.03
CA ILE A 309 -2.08 6.96 -10.32
C ILE A 309 -0.97 7.99 -10.45
N GLY A 310 -0.21 8.21 -9.37
CA GLY A 310 0.76 9.30 -9.26
C GLY A 310 2.12 9.01 -9.87
N GLU A 311 2.49 7.75 -10.08
CA GLU A 311 3.83 7.34 -10.49
C GLU A 311 4.33 8.01 -11.78
N PRO A 312 3.52 8.14 -12.86
CA PRO A 312 3.96 8.83 -14.07
C PRO A 312 4.31 10.31 -13.82
N LEU A 313 3.56 10.97 -12.92
CA LEU A 313 3.82 12.37 -12.55
C LEU A 313 5.03 12.49 -11.62
N ILE A 314 5.23 11.53 -10.68
CA ILE A 314 6.40 11.53 -9.80
C ILE A 314 7.67 11.41 -10.63
N TYR A 315 7.78 10.28 -11.36
CA TYR A 315 9.04 9.91 -11.99
C TYR A 315 9.26 10.57 -13.34
N GLY A 316 8.18 10.92 -14.05
CA GLY A 316 8.26 11.58 -15.35
C GLY A 316 8.37 13.08 -15.30
N VAL A 317 7.92 13.73 -14.22
CA VAL A 317 7.77 15.19 -14.19
C VAL A 317 8.35 15.81 -12.92
N THR A 318 7.73 15.54 -11.74
CA THR A 318 7.98 16.37 -10.56
C THR A 318 9.31 16.07 -9.90
N LEU A 319 9.72 14.82 -9.81
CA LEU A 319 10.96 14.39 -9.17
C LEU A 319 12.20 14.78 -9.99
N PRO A 320 12.27 14.55 -11.32
CA PRO A 320 13.41 14.97 -12.13
C PRO A 320 13.63 16.49 -12.10
N LEU A 321 12.58 17.29 -12.02
CA LEU A 321 12.66 18.74 -11.93
C LEU A 321 12.95 19.25 -10.52
N GLY A 322 12.83 18.43 -9.49
CA GLY A 322 13.15 18.69 -8.09
C GLY A 322 12.19 19.67 -7.40
N ARG A 323 12.20 20.96 -7.75
CA ARG A 323 11.33 21.97 -7.13
C ARG A 323 9.83 21.70 -7.29
N PRO A 324 9.32 21.26 -8.45
CA PRO A 324 7.92 20.83 -8.58
C PRO A 324 7.54 19.69 -7.66
N PHE A 325 8.47 18.80 -7.29
CA PHE A 325 8.23 17.77 -6.30
C PHE A 325 7.94 18.35 -4.90
N LEU A 326 8.70 19.38 -4.50
CA LEU A 326 8.42 20.10 -3.25
C LEU A 326 7.08 20.83 -3.32
N GLY A 327 6.74 21.41 -4.46
CA GLY A 327 5.43 22.02 -4.71
C GLY A 327 4.29 21.01 -4.56
N ALA A 328 4.48 19.78 -5.06
CA ALA A 328 3.54 18.70 -4.90
C ALA A 328 3.35 18.27 -3.42
N CYS A 329 4.44 18.18 -2.64
CA CYS A 329 4.39 17.91 -1.20
C CYS A 329 3.60 19.00 -0.46
N ILE A 330 3.80 20.27 -0.79
CA ILE A 330 3.05 21.40 -0.22
C ILE A 330 1.56 21.28 -0.59
N GLY A 331 1.26 20.97 -1.86
CA GLY A 331 -0.12 20.72 -2.28
C GLY A 331 -0.79 19.61 -1.49
N GLY A 332 -0.11 18.49 -1.32
CA GLY A 332 -0.56 17.37 -0.48
C GLY A 332 -0.79 17.77 0.98
N ALA A 333 0.08 18.61 1.53
CA ALA A 333 -0.04 19.14 2.90
C ALA A 333 -1.37 19.91 3.10
N PHE A 334 -1.66 20.87 2.24
CA PHE A 334 -2.87 21.68 2.36
C PHE A 334 -4.13 20.87 2.12
N GLY A 335 -4.16 20.00 1.10
CA GLY A 335 -5.30 19.11 0.88
C GLY A 335 -5.49 18.12 2.02
N GLY A 336 -4.41 17.54 2.54
CA GLY A 336 -4.43 16.64 3.69
C GLY A 336 -4.95 17.33 4.95
N ALA A 337 -4.58 18.59 5.17
CA ALA A 337 -5.11 19.40 6.26
C ALA A 337 -6.64 19.53 6.21
N VAL A 338 -7.20 19.77 5.02
CA VAL A 338 -8.67 19.84 4.83
C VAL A 338 -9.31 18.50 5.16
N GLN A 339 -8.78 17.38 4.63
CA GLN A 339 -9.37 16.06 4.87
C GLN A 339 -9.38 15.69 6.36
N ALA A 340 -8.25 15.93 7.05
CA ALA A 340 -8.11 15.63 8.47
C ALA A 340 -8.97 16.55 9.35
N ALA A 341 -9.05 17.85 9.04
CA ALA A 341 -9.89 18.80 9.77
C ALA A 341 -11.36 18.39 9.83
N PHE A 342 -11.83 17.77 8.78
CA PHE A 342 -13.23 17.34 8.67
C PHE A 342 -13.40 15.83 8.86
N MET A 343 -12.37 15.08 9.24
CA MET A 343 -12.42 13.63 9.49
C MET A 343 -13.12 12.89 8.34
N VAL A 344 -12.65 13.11 7.11
CA VAL A 344 -13.20 12.44 5.93
C VAL A 344 -12.79 10.99 5.92
N GLY A 345 -13.76 10.07 5.85
CA GLY A 345 -13.55 8.63 5.79
C GLY A 345 -13.75 8.07 4.39
N ALA A 346 -13.03 7.01 4.06
CA ALA A 346 -13.22 6.23 2.84
C ALA A 346 -13.61 4.80 3.17
N ALA A 347 -14.67 4.29 2.54
CA ALA A 347 -15.21 2.94 2.77
C ALA A 347 -14.54 1.85 1.91
N ALA A 348 -13.52 2.20 1.15
CA ALA A 348 -12.72 1.26 0.36
C ALA A 348 -11.28 1.75 0.27
N MET A 349 -10.37 0.88 -0.16
CA MET A 349 -8.98 1.20 -0.42
C MET A 349 -8.58 0.73 -1.84
N GLY A 350 -7.36 1.09 -2.29
CA GLY A 350 -6.86 0.73 -3.62
C GLY A 350 -7.23 1.72 -4.73
N ILE A 351 -8.09 2.70 -4.45
CA ILE A 351 -8.41 3.83 -5.35
C ILE A 351 -7.97 5.14 -4.72
N SER A 352 -7.65 6.14 -5.55
CA SER A 352 -7.18 7.45 -5.10
C SER A 352 -7.66 8.53 -6.08
N GLY A 353 -7.22 9.77 -5.89
CA GLY A 353 -7.58 10.88 -6.77
C GLY A 353 -9.08 11.14 -6.84
N LEU A 354 -9.55 11.57 -8.00
CA LEU A 354 -10.97 11.87 -8.22
C LEU A 354 -11.92 10.67 -7.97
N PRO A 355 -11.60 9.43 -8.39
CA PRO A 355 -12.47 8.27 -8.14
C PRO A 355 -12.70 7.96 -6.66
N LEU A 356 -11.77 8.29 -5.77
CA LEU A 356 -11.93 8.08 -4.33
C LEU A 356 -13.14 8.83 -3.76
N ALA A 357 -13.55 9.96 -4.36
CA ALA A 357 -14.73 10.70 -3.97
C ALA A 357 -15.99 9.83 -3.89
N ALA A 358 -16.11 8.82 -4.76
CA ALA A 358 -17.28 7.94 -4.83
C ALA A 358 -17.48 7.06 -3.59
N VAL A 359 -16.39 6.75 -2.86
CA VAL A 359 -16.40 5.90 -1.67
C VAL A 359 -16.16 6.67 -0.38
N THR A 360 -16.11 8.01 -0.41
CA THR A 360 -16.01 8.84 0.79
C THR A 360 -17.38 9.13 1.39
N ASP A 361 -17.40 9.25 2.72
CA ASP A 361 -18.59 9.64 3.50
C ASP A 361 -18.97 11.12 3.28
N LYS A 362 -17.99 12.01 3.01
CA LYS A 362 -18.14 13.46 2.86
C LYS A 362 -17.63 13.95 1.50
N VAL A 363 -18.30 13.54 0.43
CA VAL A 363 -17.90 13.79 -0.97
C VAL A 363 -17.55 15.25 -1.24
N ALA A 364 -18.39 16.19 -0.81
CA ALA A 364 -18.18 17.62 -1.06
C ALA A 364 -16.88 18.13 -0.40
N ILE A 365 -16.63 17.71 0.84
CA ILE A 365 -15.40 18.09 1.57
C ILE A 365 -14.19 17.43 0.93
N TYR A 366 -14.32 16.18 0.51
CA TYR A 366 -13.23 15.50 -0.23
C TYR A 366 -12.86 16.28 -1.49
N LEU A 367 -13.82 16.70 -2.28
CA LEU A 367 -13.59 17.50 -3.50
C LEU A 367 -13.00 18.88 -3.21
N ILE A 368 -13.41 19.53 -2.13
CA ILE A 368 -12.80 20.80 -1.68
C ILE A 368 -11.33 20.58 -1.34
N GLY A 369 -11.00 19.52 -0.59
CA GLY A 369 -9.60 19.18 -0.28
C GLY A 369 -8.79 18.84 -1.52
N LEU A 370 -9.39 18.12 -2.49
CA LEU A 370 -8.77 17.81 -3.77
C LEU A 370 -8.42 19.10 -4.55
N LEU A 371 -9.37 20.00 -4.68
CA LEU A 371 -9.15 21.31 -5.33
C LEU A 371 -8.13 22.17 -4.58
N THR A 372 -8.15 22.14 -3.24
CA THR A 372 -7.17 22.82 -2.41
C THR A 372 -5.76 22.28 -2.67
N ALA A 373 -5.60 20.95 -2.78
CA ALA A 373 -4.33 20.33 -3.09
C ALA A 373 -3.83 20.70 -4.50
N TYR A 374 -4.74 20.71 -5.50
CA TYR A 374 -4.41 21.14 -6.86
C TYR A 374 -3.93 22.60 -6.88
N ALA A 375 -4.70 23.50 -6.26
CA ALA A 375 -4.37 24.92 -6.22
C ALA A 375 -3.06 25.20 -5.45
N ALA A 376 -2.89 24.61 -4.28
CA ALA A 376 -1.70 24.79 -3.46
C ALA A 376 -0.46 24.20 -4.15
N GLY A 377 -0.55 23.02 -4.77
CA GLY A 377 0.54 22.41 -5.54
C GLY A 377 0.94 23.25 -6.75
N PHE A 378 -0.05 23.78 -7.47
CA PHE A 378 0.18 24.70 -8.59
C PHE A 378 0.89 25.98 -8.13
N LEU A 379 0.33 26.67 -7.12
CA LEU A 379 0.87 27.94 -6.61
C LEU A 379 2.25 27.76 -6.00
N ALA A 380 2.47 26.71 -5.20
CA ALA A 380 3.78 26.42 -4.63
C ALA A 380 4.83 26.19 -5.73
N THR A 381 4.49 25.41 -6.77
CA THR A 381 5.38 25.17 -7.90
C THR A 381 5.64 26.46 -8.70
N TRP A 382 4.62 27.30 -8.84
CA TRP A 382 4.74 28.60 -9.49
C TRP A 382 5.73 29.53 -8.77
N LEU A 383 5.63 29.60 -7.44
CA LEU A 383 6.50 30.42 -6.59
C LEU A 383 7.94 29.87 -6.52
N LEU A 384 8.10 28.56 -6.39
CA LEU A 384 9.42 27.91 -6.35
C LEU A 384 10.15 27.97 -7.69
N GLY A 385 9.40 28.04 -8.80
CA GLY A 385 9.93 27.96 -10.16
C GLY A 385 10.60 26.61 -10.44
N PHE A 386 10.97 26.39 -11.69
CA PHE A 386 11.78 25.24 -12.12
C PHE A 386 12.57 25.64 -13.37
N GLN A 387 13.57 24.85 -13.71
CA GLN A 387 14.33 24.99 -14.95
C GLN A 387 13.89 23.91 -15.92
N ASP A 388 13.68 24.27 -17.18
CA ASP A 388 13.44 23.29 -18.23
C ASP A 388 14.70 22.43 -18.42
N PRO A 389 14.54 21.13 -18.69
CA PRO A 389 15.67 20.28 -19.02
C PRO A 389 16.31 20.75 -20.34
N GLU A 390 17.62 20.59 -20.45
CA GLU A 390 18.31 20.76 -21.72
C GLU A 390 17.75 19.75 -22.73
N GLU A 391 17.31 20.25 -23.90
CA GLU A 391 16.86 19.32 -24.95
C GLU A 391 18.07 18.52 -25.45
N PRO A 392 17.97 17.21 -25.62
CA PRO A 392 19.06 16.45 -26.21
C PRO A 392 19.37 17.07 -27.59
N SER A 393 20.60 17.50 -27.77
CA SER A 393 21.09 17.96 -29.09
C SER A 393 20.91 16.82 -30.07
N ASN A 394 20.06 17.04 -31.09
CA ASN A 394 19.86 16.12 -32.21
C ASN A 394 21.17 15.78 -32.91
#